data_8004cb00c2abc0eda13da6dbd7fa59f5
#
_entry.id   8004cb00c2abc0eda13da6dbd7fa59f5
#
_cell.length_a   1.000
_cell.length_b   1.000
_cell.length_c   1.000
_cell.angle_alpha   90.00
_cell.angle_beta   90.00
_cell.angle_gamma   90.00
#
_symmetry.space_group_name_H-M   'P 1'
#
loop_
_entity.id
_entity.type
_entity.pdbx_description
1 polymer ?
#
loop_
_entity_poly.entity_id
_entity_poly.type
_entity_poly.pdbx_seq_one_letter_code
_entity_poly.pdbx_strand_id
1 'polypeptide(L)'
;MRLFKNILSISLVAVLAVACFPNDMSLPRILAQFTKLEVEGALETTIDPATRTVSLVVNEEVELGSLVVNTVELNEKASFKNGSFPNTLDLTSPMEVMLTMYQDYWWTIKATQPVERYVYCANQIGEAEFDVQNRVAKVYVSQSQRLDRLEVLDMKLERVGSVVTNTTAIELVNTQTGETSEVTRNCEFPMVLNCDVKRTFNVSFQGQDIPWTLYAVPVEVAAEIKGIDARCYYAEVIAAFGGGDNPVPVFEYKQADAQEWIVIPEENITVDGINISAMIYGLEMSTDYLVRIIANDEILPEVAFRTGVSTQLYNSSFDEWWQDDKVWYPYAKGASPSVWDSANPGAAKFIGSSTYPTDDIVNADVQDGKVRKAAEMVSRNAAVAFAAGNLYVGKFGRVQGIGAILDWGTEFTEKPMALKGYYKYSPMTITHAKEPYLDLIGKATDRCQILVFLTDWDAPFTVNTTAGVFVDFENDEHIIAFGKLESDETVTDFREFQIDLEYRDKTRTPKYIVISCCASYLGDYFTGGEGSKLVVDEFELVYDQPLVEETPEEETSK
;
A
#
# COMPACT_ATOMS: atom_id res chain seq x y z
N MET A 1 26.08 -55.36 -63.66
CA MET A 1 26.10 -53.91 -63.88
C MET A 1 24.74 -53.20 -63.69
N ARG A 2 23.58 -53.88 -63.85
CA ARG A 2 22.25 -53.27 -63.57
C ARG A 2 21.86 -53.24 -62.09
N LEU A 3 22.37 -54.17 -61.26
CA LEU A 3 22.04 -54.18 -59.82
C LEU A 3 22.75 -53.05 -59.07
N PHE A 4 24.00 -52.70 -59.45
CA PHE A 4 24.73 -51.62 -58.83
C PHE A 4 24.17 -50.23 -59.08
N LYS A 5 23.56 -50.00 -60.25
CA LYS A 5 22.89 -48.73 -60.57
C LYS A 5 21.63 -48.50 -59.74
N ASN A 6 20.87 -49.54 -59.47
CA ASN A 6 19.65 -49.43 -58.66
C ASN A 6 19.93 -49.22 -57.17
N ILE A 7 21.03 -49.80 -56.65
CA ILE A 7 21.45 -49.59 -55.25
C ILE A 7 21.94 -48.15 -55.04
N LEU A 8 22.68 -47.60 -56.02
CA LEU A 8 23.16 -46.23 -55.97
C LEU A 8 22.04 -45.20 -56.06
N SER A 9 21.00 -45.50 -56.89
CA SER A 9 19.83 -44.63 -56.99
C SER A 9 18.94 -44.66 -55.75
N ILE A 10 18.81 -45.83 -55.10
CA ILE A 10 18.04 -45.95 -53.84
C ILE A 10 18.82 -45.29 -52.68
N SER A 11 20.15 -45.42 -52.64
CA SER A 11 20.96 -44.73 -51.62
C SER A 11 20.92 -43.19 -51.80
N LEU A 12 20.85 -42.67 -53.03
CA LEU A 12 20.80 -41.25 -53.26
C LEU A 12 19.41 -40.67 -52.91
N VAL A 13 18.32 -41.42 -53.15
CA VAL A 13 16.97 -41.03 -52.72
C VAL A 13 16.81 -41.12 -51.21
N ALA A 14 17.44 -42.14 -50.55
CA ALA A 14 17.43 -42.24 -49.09
C ALA A 14 18.20 -41.11 -48.42
N VAL A 15 19.32 -40.64 -48.99
CA VAL A 15 20.12 -39.51 -48.46
C VAL A 15 19.37 -38.17 -48.70
N LEU A 16 18.59 -38.03 -49.75
CA LEU A 16 17.78 -36.82 -49.97
C LEU A 16 16.51 -36.83 -49.09
N ALA A 17 16.00 -37.97 -48.67
CA ALA A 17 14.85 -38.05 -47.74
C ALA A 17 15.22 -37.80 -46.27
N VAL A 18 16.50 -37.96 -45.89
CA VAL A 18 16.99 -37.65 -44.54
C VAL A 18 17.40 -36.15 -44.38
N ALA A 19 17.46 -35.39 -45.47
CA ALA A 19 17.80 -33.96 -45.43
C ALA A 19 16.58 -33.04 -45.17
N CYS A 20 15.36 -33.58 -45.05
CA CYS A 20 14.23 -32.83 -44.47
C CYS A 20 14.17 -33.14 -42.96
N PHE A 21 15.10 -32.59 -42.17
CA PHE A 21 14.83 -32.36 -40.78
C PHE A 21 13.69 -31.38 -40.68
N PRO A 22 12.56 -31.71 -40.06
CA PRO A 22 11.62 -30.68 -39.71
C PRO A 22 12.38 -29.74 -38.77
N ASN A 23 12.44 -28.48 -39.18
CA ASN A 23 13.04 -27.46 -38.34
C ASN A 23 12.06 -27.17 -37.22
N ASP A 24 12.02 -28.07 -36.21
CA ASP A 24 11.20 -27.94 -34.99
C ASP A 24 11.72 -26.88 -34.04
N MET A 25 12.65 -26.03 -34.46
CA MET A 25 12.87 -24.80 -33.76
C MET A 25 11.63 -23.94 -34.00
N SER A 26 10.75 -23.88 -33.02
CA SER A 26 9.74 -22.85 -32.93
C SER A 26 10.46 -21.51 -32.88
N LEU A 27 10.68 -20.93 -34.05
CA LEU A 27 11.11 -19.53 -34.12
C LEU A 27 10.04 -18.74 -33.38
N PRO A 28 10.39 -17.98 -32.34
CA PRO A 28 9.43 -17.14 -31.67
C PRO A 28 8.80 -16.25 -32.75
N ARG A 29 7.48 -16.32 -32.90
CA ARG A 29 6.75 -15.42 -33.81
C ARG A 29 6.88 -14.03 -33.23
N ILE A 30 7.84 -13.27 -33.74
CA ILE A 30 7.97 -11.85 -33.38
C ILE A 30 6.85 -11.12 -34.12
N LEU A 31 5.81 -10.80 -33.37
CA LEU A 31 4.66 -10.05 -33.88
C LEU A 31 4.92 -8.54 -33.71
N ALA A 32 4.36 -7.72 -34.58
CA ALA A 32 4.31 -6.29 -34.31
C ALA A 32 3.42 -6.03 -33.11
N GLN A 33 3.99 -5.39 -32.08
CA GLN A 33 3.30 -5.17 -30.81
C GLN A 33 3.68 -3.83 -30.18
N PHE A 34 2.75 -3.31 -29.40
CA PHE A 34 3.05 -2.23 -28.46
C PHE A 34 3.97 -2.76 -27.36
N THR A 35 4.98 -1.99 -27.00
CA THR A 35 5.83 -2.20 -25.84
C THR A 35 5.53 -1.17 -24.76
N LYS A 36 5.00 -0.01 -25.14
CA LYS A 36 4.62 1.05 -24.22
C LYS A 36 3.51 1.90 -24.83
N LEU A 37 2.53 2.27 -24.03
CA LEU A 37 1.56 3.31 -24.33
C LEU A 37 1.23 4.04 -23.03
N GLU A 38 1.60 5.31 -22.97
CA GLU A 38 1.28 6.19 -21.85
C GLU A 38 0.36 7.29 -22.33
N VAL A 39 -0.74 7.50 -21.63
CA VAL A 39 -1.66 8.59 -21.85
C VAL A 39 -1.82 9.41 -20.57
N GLU A 40 -2.18 10.68 -20.73
CA GLU A 40 -2.46 11.55 -19.59
C GLU A 40 -3.61 10.99 -18.75
N GLY A 41 -3.42 10.95 -17.42
CA GLY A 41 -4.42 10.43 -16.48
C GLY A 41 -4.61 8.91 -16.49
N ALA A 42 -3.70 8.13 -17.12
CA ALA A 42 -3.73 6.69 -17.00
C ALA A 42 -3.31 6.26 -15.59
N LEU A 43 -4.16 5.49 -14.94
CA LEU A 43 -3.89 4.83 -13.66
C LEU A 43 -3.22 3.47 -13.91
N GLU A 44 -3.63 2.79 -14.97
CA GLU A 44 -3.09 1.49 -15.36
C GLU A 44 -3.10 1.34 -16.89
N THR A 45 -2.05 0.70 -17.41
CA THR A 45 -1.96 0.32 -18.82
C THR A 45 -1.55 -1.14 -18.92
N THR A 46 -2.44 -1.97 -19.43
CA THR A 46 -2.18 -3.39 -19.69
C THR A 46 -2.05 -3.62 -21.19
N ILE A 47 -0.92 -4.17 -21.62
CA ILE A 47 -0.67 -4.56 -23.01
C ILE A 47 -0.69 -6.08 -23.10
N ASP A 48 -1.67 -6.64 -23.78
CA ASP A 48 -1.81 -8.09 -24.01
C ASP A 48 -1.46 -8.45 -25.47
N PRO A 49 -0.26 -8.98 -25.74
CA PRO A 49 0.13 -9.40 -27.07
C PRO A 49 -0.66 -10.62 -27.61
N ALA A 50 -1.24 -11.44 -26.72
CA ALA A 50 -1.98 -12.63 -27.13
C ALA A 50 -3.32 -12.26 -27.76
N THR A 51 -4.04 -11.34 -27.14
CA THR A 51 -5.31 -10.80 -27.68
C THR A 51 -5.11 -9.58 -28.54
N ARG A 52 -3.91 -9.02 -28.58
CA ARG A 52 -3.56 -7.77 -29.27
C ARG A 52 -4.43 -6.61 -28.81
N THR A 53 -4.50 -6.46 -27.49
CA THR A 53 -5.31 -5.43 -26.86
C THR A 53 -4.42 -4.58 -25.94
N VAL A 54 -4.62 -3.27 -26.00
CA VAL A 54 -4.15 -2.33 -24.98
C VAL A 54 -5.37 -1.86 -24.19
N SER A 55 -5.38 -2.16 -22.90
CA SER A 55 -6.43 -1.75 -21.97
C SER A 55 -5.88 -0.65 -21.06
N LEU A 56 -6.56 0.46 -21.00
CA LEU A 56 -6.24 1.60 -20.17
C LEU A 56 -7.30 1.74 -19.07
N VAL A 57 -6.88 1.93 -17.85
CA VAL A 57 -7.73 2.45 -16.78
C VAL A 57 -7.31 3.90 -16.59
N VAL A 58 -8.24 4.83 -16.76
CA VAL A 58 -7.94 6.27 -16.66
C VAL A 58 -8.73 6.89 -15.52
N ASN A 59 -8.16 7.90 -14.88
CA ASN A 59 -8.85 8.62 -13.82
C ASN A 59 -10.08 9.35 -14.37
N GLU A 60 -11.00 9.68 -13.47
CA GLU A 60 -12.27 10.32 -13.85
C GLU A 60 -12.16 11.81 -14.22
N GLU A 61 -10.98 12.41 -14.09
CA GLU A 61 -10.74 13.82 -14.41
C GLU A 61 -10.49 14.05 -15.90
N VAL A 62 -9.99 13.04 -16.63
CA VAL A 62 -9.64 13.18 -18.04
C VAL A 62 -10.82 12.88 -18.97
N GLU A 63 -10.82 13.52 -20.15
CA GLU A 63 -11.85 13.31 -21.16
C GLU A 63 -11.48 12.16 -22.09
N LEU A 64 -12.28 11.07 -22.08
CA LEU A 64 -12.07 9.89 -22.94
C LEU A 64 -12.05 10.23 -24.45
N GLY A 65 -12.74 11.30 -24.85
CA GLY A 65 -12.78 11.74 -26.24
C GLY A 65 -11.53 12.48 -26.72
N SER A 66 -10.59 12.78 -25.82
CA SER A 66 -9.39 13.57 -26.15
C SER A 66 -8.19 13.27 -25.28
N LEU A 67 -7.93 11.97 -25.01
CA LEU A 67 -6.79 11.53 -24.20
C LEU A 67 -5.47 11.88 -24.86
N VAL A 68 -4.63 12.65 -24.18
CA VAL A 68 -3.31 13.05 -24.69
C VAL A 68 -2.34 11.89 -24.55
N VAL A 69 -1.62 11.58 -25.65
CA VAL A 69 -0.60 10.54 -25.67
C VAL A 69 0.74 11.13 -25.26
N ASN A 70 1.31 10.65 -24.18
CA ASN A 70 2.62 11.06 -23.69
C ASN A 70 3.75 10.26 -24.33
N THR A 71 3.56 8.94 -24.44
CA THR A 71 4.57 8.03 -25.00
C THR A 71 3.88 6.88 -25.73
N VAL A 72 4.41 6.51 -26.89
CA VAL A 72 4.07 5.27 -27.58
C VAL A 72 5.33 4.61 -28.11
N GLU A 73 5.51 3.34 -27.82
CA GLU A 73 6.63 2.54 -28.29
C GLU A 73 6.15 1.22 -28.85
N LEU A 74 6.83 0.78 -29.88
CA LEU A 74 6.63 -0.52 -30.52
C LEU A 74 7.89 -1.34 -30.39
N ASN A 75 7.77 -2.65 -30.51
CA ASN A 75 8.92 -3.51 -30.58
C ASN A 75 9.77 -3.24 -31.83
N GLU A 76 11.04 -3.64 -31.80
CA GLU A 76 12.01 -3.40 -32.86
C GLU A 76 11.47 -3.81 -34.24
N LYS A 77 11.59 -2.93 -35.22
CA LYS A 77 11.13 -3.06 -36.62
C LYS A 77 9.59 -3.03 -36.83
N ALA A 78 8.80 -2.89 -35.78
CA ALA A 78 7.37 -2.63 -35.93
C ALA A 78 7.13 -1.16 -36.29
N SER A 79 6.05 -0.90 -37.04
CA SER A 79 5.63 0.46 -37.37
C SER A 79 4.11 0.53 -37.50
N PHE A 80 3.57 1.74 -37.42
CA PHE A 80 2.15 1.98 -37.69
C PHE A 80 1.91 1.92 -39.22
N LYS A 81 0.94 1.13 -39.63
CA LYS A 81 0.62 0.95 -41.08
C LYS A 81 0.19 2.25 -41.74
N ASN A 82 -0.54 3.09 -41.03
CA ASN A 82 -1.17 4.30 -41.59
C ASN A 82 -0.41 5.60 -41.23
N GLY A 83 0.90 5.52 -41.01
CA GLY A 83 1.74 6.68 -40.69
C GLY A 83 2.08 6.79 -39.20
N SER A 84 1.92 7.96 -38.61
CA SER A 84 2.24 8.19 -37.17
C SER A 84 1.03 7.86 -36.29
N PHE A 85 1.31 7.47 -35.05
CA PHE A 85 0.28 7.36 -34.01
C PHE A 85 -0.27 8.75 -33.67
N PRO A 86 -1.56 8.91 -33.43
CA PRO A 86 -2.14 10.20 -33.09
C PRO A 86 -1.65 10.70 -31.73
N ASN A 87 -1.51 12.01 -31.57
CA ASN A 87 -1.12 12.65 -30.29
C ASN A 87 -2.30 12.69 -29.28
N THR A 88 -3.53 12.48 -29.76
CA THR A 88 -4.74 12.40 -28.95
C THR A 88 -5.58 11.24 -29.40
N LEU A 89 -6.20 10.53 -28.44
CA LEU A 89 -7.07 9.38 -28.69
C LEU A 89 -8.49 9.71 -28.28
N ASP A 90 -9.45 9.33 -29.10
CA ASP A 90 -10.85 9.21 -28.70
C ASP A 90 -11.12 7.75 -28.34
N LEU A 91 -11.22 7.47 -27.03
CA LEU A 91 -11.51 6.15 -26.50
C LEU A 91 -12.88 6.08 -25.82
N THR A 92 -13.81 6.93 -26.20
CA THR A 92 -15.24 6.77 -25.87
C THR A 92 -15.83 5.47 -26.39
N SER A 93 -15.17 4.90 -27.42
CA SER A 93 -15.34 3.53 -27.90
C SER A 93 -13.98 2.92 -28.24
N PRO A 94 -13.85 1.57 -28.27
CA PRO A 94 -12.60 0.93 -28.62
C PRO A 94 -12.08 1.38 -29.99
N MET A 95 -10.79 1.72 -30.07
CA MET A 95 -10.11 2.15 -31.30
C MET A 95 -9.26 1.01 -31.87
N GLU A 96 -9.32 0.82 -33.16
CA GLU A 96 -8.49 -0.16 -33.85
C GLU A 96 -7.28 0.50 -34.53
N VAL A 97 -6.10 -0.09 -34.34
CA VAL A 97 -4.82 0.35 -34.91
C VAL A 97 -4.14 -0.80 -35.60
N MET A 98 -3.65 -0.54 -36.80
CA MET A 98 -2.90 -1.54 -37.56
C MET A 98 -1.41 -1.33 -37.40
N LEU A 99 -0.75 -2.32 -36.83
CA LEU A 99 0.73 -2.41 -36.78
C LEU A 99 1.21 -3.32 -37.93
N THR A 100 2.40 -3.01 -38.42
CA THR A 100 3.04 -3.82 -39.48
C THR A 100 4.49 -4.09 -39.12
N MET A 101 4.95 -5.31 -39.44
CA MET A 101 6.37 -5.74 -39.34
C MET A 101 6.55 -6.86 -40.32
N TYR A 102 6.35 -7.54 -40.96
CA TYR A 102 6.32 -8.61 -41.98
C TYR A 102 4.90 -8.93 -42.45
N GLN A 103 3.93 -8.74 -41.55
CA GLN A 103 2.48 -8.88 -41.74
C GLN A 103 1.79 -7.75 -41.02
N ASP A 104 0.52 -7.59 -41.30
CA ASP A 104 -0.34 -6.60 -40.64
C ASP A 104 -1.05 -7.23 -39.45
N TYR A 105 -1.10 -6.51 -38.34
CA TYR A 105 -1.69 -6.94 -37.06
C TYR A 105 -2.65 -5.87 -36.58
N TRP A 106 -3.91 -6.22 -36.46
CA TRP A 106 -4.88 -5.36 -35.79
C TRP A 106 -4.74 -5.42 -34.29
N TRP A 107 -4.65 -4.26 -33.70
CA TRP A 107 -4.65 -4.05 -32.27
C TRP A 107 -5.87 -3.22 -31.89
N THR A 108 -6.50 -3.56 -30.75
CA THR A 108 -7.61 -2.81 -30.16
C THR A 108 -7.11 -2.05 -28.95
N ILE A 109 -7.34 -0.76 -28.92
CA ILE A 109 -7.07 0.10 -27.74
C ILE A 109 -8.42 0.46 -27.13
N LYS A 110 -8.59 0.20 -25.85
CA LYS A 110 -9.81 0.53 -25.11
C LYS A 110 -9.47 1.16 -23.78
N ALA A 111 -10.34 2.05 -23.30
CA ALA A 111 -10.23 2.65 -21.99
C ALA A 111 -11.46 2.33 -21.14
N THR A 112 -11.23 2.19 -19.84
CA THR A 112 -12.25 2.18 -18.80
C THR A 112 -11.98 3.34 -17.85
N GLN A 113 -13.04 3.94 -17.34
CA GLN A 113 -12.96 5.09 -16.43
C GLN A 113 -13.85 4.77 -15.23
N PRO A 114 -13.29 4.17 -14.18
CA PRO A 114 -14.02 3.93 -12.95
C PRO A 114 -14.41 5.28 -12.32
N VAL A 115 -15.65 5.39 -11.92
CA VAL A 115 -16.18 6.56 -11.20
C VAL A 115 -16.42 6.13 -9.77
N GLU A 116 -15.70 6.75 -8.84
CA GLU A 116 -15.95 6.58 -7.43
C GLU A 116 -17.26 7.26 -7.05
N ARG A 117 -18.20 6.49 -6.48
CA ARG A 117 -19.49 6.99 -6.02
C ARG A 117 -19.65 6.74 -4.55
N TYR A 118 -20.20 7.72 -3.85
CA TYR A 118 -20.53 7.57 -2.44
C TYR A 118 -21.77 8.38 -2.07
N VAL A 119 -22.43 7.94 -1.02
CA VAL A 119 -23.44 8.68 -0.26
C VAL A 119 -23.16 8.41 1.20
N TYR A 120 -22.95 9.46 1.96
CA TYR A 120 -22.75 9.41 3.40
C TYR A 120 -23.93 10.04 4.12
N CYS A 121 -24.55 9.31 5.02
CA CYS A 121 -25.68 9.76 5.83
C CYS A 121 -25.38 9.58 7.31
N ALA A 122 -26.02 10.38 8.14
CA ALA A 122 -26.04 10.14 9.58
C ALA A 122 -26.70 8.78 9.88
N ASN A 123 -26.09 8.02 10.82
CA ASN A 123 -26.54 6.67 11.21
C ASN A 123 -26.61 5.66 10.03
N GLN A 124 -25.75 5.84 9.04
CA GLN A 124 -25.61 4.91 7.92
C GLN A 124 -24.98 3.60 8.40
N ILE A 125 -25.45 2.50 7.85
CA ILE A 125 -24.97 1.15 8.12
C ILE A 125 -24.32 0.60 6.86
N GLY A 126 -23.00 0.41 6.91
CA GLY A 126 -22.21 -0.03 5.77
C GLY A 126 -22.11 1.03 4.67
N GLU A 127 -21.67 0.60 3.50
CA GLU A 127 -21.51 1.45 2.32
C GLU A 127 -22.80 1.56 1.52
N ALA A 128 -22.93 2.64 0.75
CA ALA A 128 -24.05 2.80 -0.18
C ALA A 128 -23.92 1.84 -1.36
N GLU A 129 -25.01 1.25 -1.79
CA GLU A 129 -25.07 0.41 -3.00
C GLU A 129 -25.48 1.24 -4.22
N PHE A 130 -24.82 1.01 -5.36
CA PHE A 130 -25.09 1.74 -6.61
C PHE A 130 -25.50 0.80 -7.73
N ASP A 131 -26.72 0.96 -8.22
CA ASP A 131 -27.15 0.42 -9.52
C ASP A 131 -26.94 1.50 -10.60
N VAL A 132 -25.78 1.45 -11.23
CA VAL A 132 -25.37 2.45 -12.23
C VAL A 132 -26.25 2.40 -13.48
N GLN A 133 -26.77 1.24 -13.85
CA GLN A 133 -27.61 1.09 -15.05
C GLN A 133 -28.97 1.76 -14.85
N ASN A 134 -29.57 1.60 -13.68
CA ASN A 134 -30.86 2.17 -13.33
C ASN A 134 -30.72 3.51 -12.60
N ARG A 135 -29.48 3.95 -12.32
CA ARG A 135 -29.17 5.19 -11.61
C ARG A 135 -29.88 5.27 -10.25
N VAL A 136 -29.65 4.25 -9.46
CA VAL A 136 -30.19 4.13 -8.11
C VAL A 136 -29.05 4.04 -7.12
N ALA A 137 -29.08 4.87 -6.10
CA ALA A 137 -28.27 4.77 -4.90
C ALA A 137 -29.14 4.31 -3.73
N LYS A 138 -28.67 3.30 -2.98
CA LYS A 138 -29.33 2.83 -1.77
C LYS A 138 -28.40 3.03 -0.60
N VAL A 139 -28.90 3.66 0.44
CA VAL A 139 -28.22 3.77 1.72
C VAL A 139 -29.00 2.98 2.76
N TYR A 140 -28.31 2.22 3.56
CA TYR A 140 -28.90 1.51 4.69
C TYR A 140 -28.66 2.34 5.94
N VAL A 141 -29.70 2.55 6.72
CA VAL A 141 -29.65 3.36 7.95
C VAL A 141 -30.23 2.59 9.11
N SER A 142 -29.86 2.95 10.33
CA SER A 142 -30.45 2.34 11.54
C SER A 142 -31.99 2.44 11.51
N GLN A 143 -32.66 1.40 12.00
CA GLN A 143 -34.12 1.38 12.10
C GLN A 143 -34.67 2.53 12.96
N SER A 144 -33.88 3.04 13.90
CA SER A 144 -34.21 4.21 14.72
C SER A 144 -34.08 5.53 13.97
N GLN A 145 -33.42 5.56 12.79
CA GLN A 145 -33.24 6.77 12.01
C GLN A 145 -34.57 7.25 11.44
N ARG A 146 -34.91 8.50 11.75
CA ARG A 146 -36.07 9.18 11.15
C ARG A 146 -35.81 9.48 9.69
N LEU A 147 -36.47 8.77 8.78
CA LEU A 147 -36.31 8.94 7.34
C LEU A 147 -36.88 10.27 6.84
N ASP A 148 -37.87 10.85 7.55
CA ASP A 148 -38.39 12.18 7.24
C ASP A 148 -37.39 13.32 7.50
N ARG A 149 -36.28 13.02 8.19
CA ARG A 149 -35.22 13.96 8.55
C ARG A 149 -33.85 13.26 8.50
N LEU A 150 -33.52 12.63 7.38
CA LEU A 150 -32.20 12.03 7.18
C LEU A 150 -31.18 13.13 6.83
N GLU A 151 -30.14 13.26 7.62
CA GLU A 151 -29.00 14.13 7.31
C GLU A 151 -28.07 13.40 6.33
N VAL A 152 -27.94 13.94 5.12
CA VAL A 152 -26.96 13.50 4.13
C VAL A 152 -25.73 14.36 4.31
N LEU A 153 -24.62 13.75 4.68
CA LEU A 153 -23.36 14.42 5.04
C LEU A 153 -22.57 14.82 3.79
N ASP A 154 -22.55 13.93 2.80
CA ASP A 154 -21.92 14.16 1.49
C ASP A 154 -22.42 13.16 0.46
N MET A 155 -22.33 13.50 -0.84
CA MET A 155 -22.80 12.65 -1.92
C MET A 155 -22.09 12.96 -3.23
N LYS A 156 -21.56 11.94 -3.87
CA LYS A 156 -21.02 11.96 -5.23
C LYS A 156 -21.62 10.82 -6.04
N LEU A 157 -22.37 11.14 -7.08
CA LEU A 157 -23.12 10.17 -7.90
C LEU A 157 -22.56 10.00 -9.31
N GLU A 158 -21.80 10.98 -9.82
CA GLU A 158 -21.19 10.97 -11.16
C GLU A 158 -19.75 11.50 -11.09
N ARG A 159 -19.09 11.60 -12.22
CA ARG A 159 -17.69 12.01 -12.37
C ARG A 159 -17.37 13.33 -11.66
N VAL A 160 -16.10 13.50 -11.33
CA VAL A 160 -15.56 14.75 -10.80
C VAL A 160 -16.01 15.94 -11.68
N GLY A 161 -16.37 17.03 -11.03
CA GLY A 161 -16.90 18.23 -11.71
C GLY A 161 -18.41 18.19 -12.01
N SER A 162 -19.09 17.07 -11.66
CA SER A 162 -20.56 17.05 -11.69
C SER A 162 -21.14 17.82 -10.51
N VAL A 163 -22.31 18.43 -10.71
CA VAL A 163 -23.03 19.18 -9.69
C VAL A 163 -24.36 18.49 -9.40
N VAL A 164 -24.57 18.11 -8.14
CA VAL A 164 -25.85 17.56 -7.69
C VAL A 164 -26.83 18.71 -7.48
N THR A 165 -27.99 18.62 -8.13
CA THR A 165 -29.05 19.60 -8.01
C THR A 165 -30.33 18.93 -7.52
N ASN A 166 -31.07 19.63 -6.68
CA ASN A 166 -32.38 19.22 -6.23
C ASN A 166 -33.43 20.24 -6.71
N THR A 167 -34.44 19.76 -7.41
CA THR A 167 -35.61 20.55 -7.73
C THR A 167 -36.51 20.55 -6.48
N THR A 168 -36.37 21.58 -5.69
CA THR A 168 -37.32 21.79 -4.59
C THR A 168 -38.46 22.60 -5.15
N ALA A 169 -39.67 22.03 -5.15
CA ALA A 169 -40.87 22.84 -5.29
C ALA A 169 -40.97 23.74 -4.03
N ILE A 170 -40.26 24.87 -4.06
CA ILE A 170 -40.58 25.93 -3.15
C ILE A 170 -41.84 26.54 -3.76
N GLU A 171 -42.99 26.42 -3.10
CA GLU A 171 -44.13 27.26 -3.32
C GLU A 171 -43.70 28.70 -3.05
N LEU A 172 -42.95 29.30 -3.96
CA LEU A 172 -42.92 30.73 -4.10
C LEU A 172 -44.27 31.09 -4.72
N VAL A 173 -45.28 31.17 -3.88
CA VAL A 173 -46.55 31.78 -4.27
C VAL A 173 -46.22 33.25 -4.59
N ASN A 174 -46.18 33.57 -5.87
CA ASN A 174 -46.21 34.97 -6.27
C ASN A 174 -47.49 35.58 -5.67
N THR A 175 -47.33 36.38 -4.64
CA THR A 175 -48.46 36.99 -3.90
C THR A 175 -49.35 37.85 -4.79
N GLN A 176 -48.94 38.15 -6.02
CA GLN A 176 -49.72 38.94 -7.01
C GLN A 176 -50.42 38.06 -8.05
N THR A 177 -49.88 36.93 -8.44
CA THR A 177 -50.46 36.06 -9.50
C THR A 177 -50.94 34.68 -9.01
N GLY A 178 -50.55 34.26 -7.80
CA GLY A 178 -50.87 32.93 -7.27
C GLY A 178 -50.14 31.79 -7.95
N GLU A 179 -49.15 32.08 -8.80
CA GLU A 179 -48.37 31.06 -9.52
C GLU A 179 -47.26 30.49 -8.61
N THR A 180 -47.13 29.17 -8.64
CA THR A 180 -46.01 28.42 -8.01
C THR A 180 -44.88 28.26 -9.01
N SER A 181 -43.66 28.59 -8.63
CA SER A 181 -42.46 28.33 -9.44
C SER A 181 -41.58 27.30 -8.78
N GLU A 182 -41.09 26.36 -9.57
CA GLU A 182 -40.06 25.42 -9.13
C GLU A 182 -38.67 26.08 -9.29
N VAL A 183 -37.86 26.02 -8.23
CA VAL A 183 -36.48 26.53 -8.24
C VAL A 183 -35.51 25.36 -8.10
N THR A 184 -34.73 25.14 -9.12
CA THR A 184 -33.60 24.19 -9.08
C THR A 184 -32.42 24.85 -8.39
N ARG A 185 -31.87 24.22 -7.36
CA ARG A 185 -30.70 24.71 -6.62
C ARG A 185 -29.64 23.59 -6.54
N ASN A 186 -28.39 24.01 -6.52
CA ASN A 186 -27.30 23.07 -6.18
C ASN A 186 -27.49 22.57 -4.74
N CYS A 187 -27.24 21.29 -4.54
CA CYS A 187 -27.23 20.72 -3.20
C CYS A 187 -25.90 21.11 -2.53
N GLU A 188 -26.01 21.62 -1.31
CA GLU A 188 -24.87 21.90 -0.44
C GLU A 188 -24.96 20.93 0.74
N PHE A 189 -23.93 20.15 0.96
CA PHE A 189 -23.87 19.17 2.05
C PHE A 189 -23.10 19.73 3.24
N PRO A 190 -23.45 19.35 4.51
CA PRO A 190 -24.55 18.44 4.89
C PRO A 190 -25.94 19.09 4.68
N MET A 191 -26.92 18.24 4.33
CA MET A 191 -28.31 18.67 4.17
C MET A 191 -29.30 17.66 4.73
N VAL A 192 -30.40 18.14 5.30
CA VAL A 192 -31.47 17.26 5.82
C VAL A 192 -32.52 17.04 4.74
N LEU A 193 -32.79 15.76 4.46
CA LEU A 193 -33.76 15.33 3.47
C LEU A 193 -34.88 14.51 4.11
N ASN A 194 -36.07 14.61 3.54
CA ASN A 194 -37.13 13.65 3.81
C ASN A 194 -36.96 12.46 2.83
N CYS A 195 -36.53 11.32 3.33
CA CYS A 195 -36.30 10.07 2.61
C CYS A 195 -37.35 8.99 2.91
N ASP A 196 -38.49 9.32 3.57
CA ASP A 196 -39.66 8.40 3.66
C ASP A 196 -40.15 8.00 2.27
N VAL A 197 -39.85 8.82 1.27
CA VAL A 197 -40.06 8.56 -0.13
C VAL A 197 -38.75 8.64 -0.89
N LYS A 198 -38.68 7.93 -2.00
CA LYS A 198 -37.52 8.02 -2.89
C LYS A 198 -37.28 9.48 -3.33
N ARG A 199 -36.03 9.89 -3.33
CA ARG A 199 -35.60 11.20 -3.79
C ARG A 199 -34.87 11.10 -5.09
N THR A 200 -35.25 11.95 -6.06
CA THR A 200 -34.57 12.06 -7.33
C THR A 200 -33.73 13.33 -7.33
N PHE A 201 -32.44 13.19 -7.62
CA PHE A 201 -31.49 14.27 -7.81
C PHE A 201 -31.12 14.33 -9.29
N ASN A 202 -30.98 15.53 -9.83
CA ASN A 202 -30.34 15.70 -11.12
C ASN A 202 -28.86 15.97 -10.90
N VAL A 203 -28.01 15.17 -11.54
CA VAL A 203 -26.57 15.41 -11.55
C VAL A 203 -26.23 16.06 -12.88
N SER A 204 -25.87 17.33 -12.82
CA SER A 204 -25.53 18.10 -14.03
C SER A 204 -24.05 17.93 -14.33
N PHE A 205 -23.74 17.43 -15.52
CA PHE A 205 -22.38 17.26 -16.01
C PHE A 205 -22.33 17.68 -17.48
N GLN A 206 -21.44 18.62 -17.83
CA GLN A 206 -21.26 19.14 -19.19
C GLN A 206 -22.56 19.56 -19.88
N GLY A 207 -23.51 20.12 -19.11
CA GLY A 207 -24.79 20.60 -19.63
C GLY A 207 -25.82 19.49 -19.87
N GLN A 208 -25.56 18.26 -19.43
CA GLN A 208 -26.52 17.17 -19.41
C GLN A 208 -26.96 16.90 -17.97
N ASP A 209 -28.25 16.73 -17.77
CA ASP A 209 -28.83 16.37 -16.49
C ASP A 209 -29.07 14.86 -16.44
N ILE A 210 -28.43 14.22 -15.46
CA ILE A 210 -28.46 12.78 -15.24
C ILE A 210 -29.27 12.52 -13.96
N PRO A 211 -30.50 11.98 -14.04
CA PRO A 211 -31.29 11.75 -12.85
C PRO A 211 -30.81 10.51 -12.07
N TRP A 212 -30.56 10.67 -10.78
CA TRP A 212 -30.30 9.59 -9.83
C TRP A 212 -31.41 9.52 -8.79
N THR A 213 -31.73 8.31 -8.34
CA THR A 213 -32.73 8.11 -7.29
C THR A 213 -32.04 7.56 -6.04
N LEU A 214 -32.21 8.25 -4.91
CA LEU A 214 -31.74 7.83 -3.61
C LEU A 214 -32.85 7.12 -2.84
N TYR A 215 -32.56 5.95 -2.28
CA TYR A 215 -33.39 5.22 -1.34
C TYR A 215 -32.66 5.10 -0.01
N ALA A 216 -33.32 5.50 1.08
CA ALA A 216 -32.89 5.14 2.42
C ALA A 216 -33.70 3.93 2.88
N VAL A 217 -33.01 2.87 3.28
CA VAL A 217 -33.60 1.61 3.71
C VAL A 217 -33.29 1.42 5.19
N PRO A 218 -34.29 1.47 6.08
CA PRO A 218 -34.06 1.16 7.47
C PRO A 218 -33.81 -0.35 7.63
N VAL A 219 -32.72 -0.66 8.33
CA VAL A 219 -32.36 -2.05 8.64
C VAL A 219 -32.19 -2.21 10.13
N GLU A 220 -32.62 -3.33 10.63
CA GLU A 220 -32.40 -3.73 12.01
C GLU A 220 -31.01 -4.37 12.09
N VAL A 221 -30.04 -3.60 12.65
CA VAL A 221 -28.72 -4.12 12.97
C VAL A 221 -28.63 -4.16 14.48
N ALA A 222 -28.66 -5.34 15.03
CA ALA A 222 -28.48 -5.52 16.47
C ALA A 222 -27.08 -5.05 16.89
N ALA A 223 -26.04 -5.69 16.39
CA ALA A 223 -24.63 -5.29 16.44
C ALA A 223 -23.80 -6.25 15.57
N GLU A 224 -22.58 -5.83 15.18
CA GLU A 224 -21.67 -6.68 14.42
C GLU A 224 -20.23 -6.32 14.77
N ILE A 225 -19.39 -7.32 15.11
CA ILE A 225 -17.95 -7.12 15.27
C ILE A 225 -17.34 -7.02 13.87
N LYS A 226 -16.73 -5.88 13.56
CA LYS A 226 -16.06 -5.60 12.29
C LYS A 226 -14.61 -6.08 12.27
N GLY A 227 -13.97 -6.08 13.44
CA GLY A 227 -12.60 -6.54 13.60
C GLY A 227 -12.11 -6.40 15.03
N ILE A 228 -10.93 -6.94 15.27
CA ILE A 228 -10.27 -6.87 16.57
C ILE A 228 -8.81 -6.50 16.37
N ASP A 229 -8.38 -5.41 16.99
CA ASP A 229 -6.97 -5.06 17.11
C ASP A 229 -6.39 -5.69 18.37
N ALA A 230 -5.92 -6.91 18.26
CA ALA A 230 -5.27 -7.61 19.37
C ALA A 230 -3.79 -7.24 19.47
N ARG A 231 -3.37 -6.78 20.64
CA ARG A 231 -1.98 -6.44 21.00
C ARG A 231 -1.44 -7.46 22.00
N CYS A 232 -0.33 -7.17 22.68
CA CYS A 232 0.24 -8.09 23.66
C CYS A 232 -0.59 -8.18 24.95
N TYR A 233 -1.08 -7.03 25.44
CA TYR A 233 -1.76 -6.94 26.75
C TYR A 233 -3.12 -6.26 26.69
N TYR A 234 -3.56 -5.82 25.52
CA TYR A 234 -4.90 -5.28 25.31
C TYR A 234 -5.46 -5.68 23.96
N ALA A 235 -6.76 -5.51 23.79
CA ALA A 235 -7.42 -5.60 22.50
C ALA A 235 -8.47 -4.50 22.35
N GLU A 236 -8.62 -3.95 21.15
CA GLU A 236 -9.71 -3.07 20.75
C GLU A 236 -10.69 -3.87 19.89
N VAL A 237 -11.91 -4.04 20.37
CA VAL A 237 -13.00 -4.66 19.61
C VAL A 237 -13.72 -3.57 18.85
N ILE A 238 -13.64 -3.60 17.53
CA ILE A 238 -14.26 -2.63 16.64
C ILE A 238 -15.57 -3.24 16.13
N ALA A 239 -16.68 -2.56 16.38
CA ALA A 239 -18.01 -3.05 16.05
C ALA A 239 -18.91 -1.94 15.48
N ALA A 240 -20.00 -2.34 14.87
CA ALA A 240 -21.10 -1.46 14.50
C ALA A 240 -22.37 -1.93 15.20
N PHE A 241 -23.28 -0.98 15.50
CA PHE A 241 -24.58 -1.28 16.08
C PHE A 241 -25.64 -0.32 15.54
N GLY A 242 -26.93 -0.61 15.80
CA GLY A 242 -28.03 0.19 15.23
C GLY A 242 -28.08 1.67 15.60
N GLY A 243 -27.26 2.13 16.56
CA GLY A 243 -27.16 3.55 16.96
C GLY A 243 -28.49 4.16 17.42
N GLY A 244 -28.53 5.49 17.54
CA GLY A 244 -29.73 6.26 17.87
C GLY A 244 -30.29 5.97 19.27
N ASP A 245 -31.59 5.68 19.35
CA ASP A 245 -32.27 5.37 20.62
C ASP A 245 -32.05 3.91 21.09
N ASN A 246 -31.30 3.09 20.34
CA ASN A 246 -30.98 1.73 20.77
C ASN A 246 -30.01 1.76 21.96
N PRO A 247 -30.16 0.88 22.93
CA PRO A 247 -29.21 0.79 24.03
C PRO A 247 -27.85 0.37 23.52
N VAL A 248 -26.80 0.93 24.11
CA VAL A 248 -25.41 0.53 23.82
C VAL A 248 -25.28 -0.97 24.13
N PRO A 249 -24.74 -1.77 23.18
CA PRO A 249 -24.58 -3.21 23.40
C PRO A 249 -23.62 -3.50 24.55
N VAL A 250 -23.83 -4.61 25.24
CA VAL A 250 -22.91 -5.12 26.25
C VAL A 250 -21.86 -5.98 25.56
N PHE A 251 -20.59 -5.72 25.86
CA PHE A 251 -19.47 -6.51 25.40
C PHE A 251 -18.97 -7.41 26.51
N GLU A 252 -18.75 -8.66 26.20
CA GLU A 252 -18.18 -9.64 27.12
C GLU A 252 -17.00 -10.37 26.47
N TYR A 253 -15.99 -10.67 27.27
CA TYR A 253 -14.84 -11.46 26.82
C TYR A 253 -14.47 -12.52 27.85
N LYS A 254 -13.67 -13.49 27.44
CA LYS A 254 -13.05 -14.49 28.32
C LYS A 254 -11.82 -15.10 27.65
N GLN A 255 -10.93 -15.72 28.43
CA GLN A 255 -9.98 -16.69 27.86
C GLN A 255 -10.74 -17.86 27.25
N ALA A 256 -10.25 -18.42 26.15
CA ALA A 256 -10.99 -19.41 25.38
C ALA A 256 -11.37 -20.67 26.19
N ASP A 257 -10.54 -21.05 27.17
CA ASP A 257 -10.75 -22.18 28.08
C ASP A 257 -11.49 -21.83 29.37
N ALA A 258 -11.72 -20.54 29.66
CA ALA A 258 -12.44 -20.09 30.84
C ALA A 258 -13.94 -20.36 30.72
N GLN A 259 -14.62 -20.55 31.86
CA GLN A 259 -16.07 -20.80 31.90
C GLN A 259 -16.89 -19.50 32.03
N GLU A 260 -16.33 -18.51 32.71
CA GLU A 260 -17.03 -17.26 33.03
C GLU A 260 -16.70 -16.15 32.04
N TRP A 261 -17.72 -15.37 31.66
CA TRP A 261 -17.60 -14.19 30.84
C TRP A 261 -17.38 -12.96 31.71
N ILE A 262 -16.52 -12.07 31.28
CA ILE A 262 -16.19 -10.81 31.93
C ILE A 262 -16.81 -9.69 31.09
N VAL A 263 -17.63 -8.87 31.72
CA VAL A 263 -18.25 -7.69 31.08
C VAL A 263 -17.19 -6.61 30.92
N ILE A 264 -17.08 -6.02 29.72
CA ILE A 264 -16.23 -4.86 29.50
C ILE A 264 -16.89 -3.64 30.14
N PRO A 265 -16.20 -2.90 31.02
CA PRO A 265 -16.74 -1.71 31.68
C PRO A 265 -17.17 -0.63 30.69
N GLU A 266 -18.24 0.11 31.00
CA GLU A 266 -18.77 1.18 30.13
C GLU A 266 -17.74 2.28 29.85
N GLU A 267 -16.86 2.61 30.79
CA GLU A 267 -15.76 3.57 30.61
C GLU A 267 -14.74 3.17 29.54
N ASN A 268 -14.70 1.89 29.17
CA ASN A 268 -13.84 1.36 28.13
C ASN A 268 -14.55 1.27 26.76
N ILE A 269 -15.79 1.75 26.68
CA ILE A 269 -16.59 1.72 25.47
C ILE A 269 -16.70 3.13 24.90
N THR A 270 -16.36 3.30 23.64
CA THR A 270 -16.52 4.55 22.91
C THR A 270 -17.53 4.38 21.81
N VAL A 271 -18.50 5.30 21.74
CA VAL A 271 -19.57 5.29 20.73
C VAL A 271 -19.43 6.53 19.85
N ASP A 272 -19.39 6.31 18.54
CA ASP A 272 -19.38 7.35 17.53
C ASP A 272 -20.40 6.99 16.43
N GLY A 273 -21.60 7.54 16.53
CA GLY A 273 -22.73 7.22 15.67
C GLY A 273 -23.12 5.74 15.75
N ILE A 274 -22.92 5.02 14.67
CA ILE A 274 -23.12 3.56 14.59
C ILE A 274 -21.87 2.77 14.93
N ASN A 275 -20.71 3.42 14.97
CA ASN A 275 -19.45 2.78 15.29
C ASN A 275 -19.28 2.72 16.81
N ILE A 276 -18.76 1.62 17.26
CA ILE A 276 -18.49 1.39 18.67
C ILE A 276 -17.17 0.67 18.81
N SER A 277 -16.33 1.11 19.74
CA SER A 277 -15.13 0.38 20.11
C SER A 277 -15.15 0.05 21.59
N ALA A 278 -14.69 -1.15 21.94
CA ALA A 278 -14.59 -1.62 23.30
C ALA A 278 -13.15 -2.08 23.59
N MET A 279 -12.52 -1.44 24.58
CA MET A 279 -11.16 -1.75 24.99
C MET A 279 -11.12 -2.82 26.07
N ILE A 280 -10.31 -3.85 25.84
CA ILE A 280 -10.04 -4.93 26.80
C ILE A 280 -8.60 -4.79 27.26
N TYR A 281 -8.39 -4.49 28.52
CA TYR A 281 -7.07 -4.35 29.10
C TYR A 281 -6.72 -5.53 30.03
N GLY A 282 -5.44 -5.67 30.35
CA GLY A 282 -4.96 -6.69 31.29
C GLY A 282 -4.98 -8.10 30.72
N LEU A 283 -4.91 -8.24 29.41
CA LEU A 283 -4.78 -9.52 28.73
C LEU A 283 -3.38 -10.13 28.95
N GLU A 284 -3.29 -11.44 28.78
CA GLU A 284 -2.02 -12.18 28.80
C GLU A 284 -1.50 -12.35 27.38
N MET A 285 -0.18 -12.23 27.17
CA MET A 285 0.45 -12.46 25.87
C MET A 285 0.23 -13.90 25.37
N SER A 286 0.21 -14.05 24.06
CA SER A 286 0.14 -15.36 23.38
C SER A 286 -1.05 -16.23 23.83
N THR A 287 -2.16 -15.60 24.18
CA THR A 287 -3.32 -16.26 24.80
C THR A 287 -4.55 -16.12 23.90
N ASP A 288 -5.33 -17.19 23.81
CA ASP A 288 -6.55 -17.23 23.02
C ASP A 288 -7.73 -16.72 23.84
N TYR A 289 -8.50 -15.79 23.26
CA TYR A 289 -9.69 -15.19 23.85
C TYR A 289 -10.89 -15.33 22.95
N LEU A 290 -12.07 -15.24 23.55
CA LEU A 290 -13.35 -15.09 22.87
C LEU A 290 -13.97 -13.76 23.31
N VAL A 291 -14.63 -13.08 22.39
CA VAL A 291 -15.43 -11.90 22.65
C VAL A 291 -16.82 -12.10 22.02
N ARG A 292 -17.85 -11.56 22.67
CA ARG A 292 -19.21 -11.53 22.15
C ARG A 292 -19.91 -10.23 22.50
N ILE A 293 -20.98 -9.96 21.78
CA ILE A 293 -21.86 -8.82 21.99
C ILE A 293 -23.23 -9.33 22.40
N ILE A 294 -23.84 -8.66 23.37
CA ILE A 294 -25.24 -8.84 23.73
C ILE A 294 -25.96 -7.55 23.34
N ALA A 295 -26.87 -7.64 22.38
CA ALA A 295 -27.68 -6.54 21.89
C ALA A 295 -29.14 -6.91 21.86
N ASN A 296 -30.03 -6.05 22.40
CA ASN A 296 -31.47 -6.29 22.48
C ASN A 296 -31.83 -7.65 23.12
N ASP A 297 -31.13 -8.01 24.22
CA ASP A 297 -31.25 -9.29 24.92
C ASP A 297 -30.87 -10.55 24.10
N GLU A 298 -30.29 -10.37 22.90
CA GLU A 298 -29.79 -11.44 22.06
C GLU A 298 -28.25 -11.54 22.17
N ILE A 299 -27.76 -12.77 22.36
CA ILE A 299 -26.30 -13.05 22.36
C ILE A 299 -25.89 -13.33 20.93
N LEU A 300 -25.01 -12.47 20.41
CA LEU A 300 -24.46 -12.61 19.07
C LEU A 300 -23.32 -13.65 19.02
N PRO A 301 -22.95 -14.12 17.81
CA PRO A 301 -21.88 -15.10 17.65
C PRO A 301 -20.56 -14.66 18.29
N GLU A 302 -19.89 -15.61 18.93
CA GLU A 302 -18.56 -15.40 19.52
C GLU A 302 -17.49 -15.23 18.44
N VAL A 303 -16.56 -14.30 18.65
CA VAL A 303 -15.40 -14.08 17.79
C VAL A 303 -14.14 -14.40 18.57
N ALA A 304 -13.32 -15.27 18.02
CA ALA A 304 -12.03 -15.65 18.62
C ALA A 304 -10.93 -14.67 18.18
N PHE A 305 -10.03 -14.38 19.10
CA PHE A 305 -8.79 -13.66 18.81
C PHE A 305 -7.65 -14.19 19.68
N ARG A 306 -6.43 -13.90 19.27
CA ARG A 306 -5.23 -14.25 20.02
C ARG A 306 -4.38 -13.00 20.23
N THR A 307 -3.91 -12.80 21.45
CA THR A 307 -2.94 -11.75 21.77
C THR A 307 -1.57 -12.05 21.20
N GLY A 308 -0.85 -11.02 20.81
CA GLY A 308 0.50 -11.11 20.25
C GLY A 308 1.58 -11.43 21.29
N VAL A 309 2.81 -11.44 20.82
CA VAL A 309 4.03 -11.56 21.63
C VAL A 309 5.00 -10.41 21.31
N SER A 310 5.81 -10.01 22.27
CA SER A 310 6.79 -8.92 22.10
C SER A 310 8.09 -9.42 21.43
N THR A 311 7.95 -9.96 20.20
CA THR A 311 9.06 -10.52 19.43
C THR A 311 10.01 -9.43 18.96
N GLN A 312 11.32 -9.61 19.15
CA GLN A 312 12.37 -8.75 18.62
C GLN A 312 13.01 -9.39 17.38
N LEU A 313 13.52 -8.57 16.49
CA LEU A 313 14.25 -9.07 15.32
C LEU A 313 15.64 -9.56 15.73
N TYR A 314 16.10 -10.62 15.07
CA TYR A 314 17.45 -11.12 15.28
C TYR A 314 18.49 -10.05 14.96
N ASN A 315 19.53 -9.95 15.82
CA ASN A 315 20.67 -9.04 15.68
C ASN A 315 20.28 -7.55 15.52
N SER A 316 19.26 -7.09 16.23
CA SER A 316 18.84 -5.69 16.22
C SER A 316 19.79 -4.77 17.02
N SER A 317 20.67 -5.33 17.85
CA SER A 317 21.81 -4.65 18.48
C SER A 317 23.00 -4.49 17.53
N PHE A 318 22.96 -5.10 16.35
CA PHE A 318 24.04 -5.10 15.34
C PHE A 318 25.39 -5.60 15.82
N ASP A 319 25.42 -6.48 16.83
CA ASP A 319 26.65 -7.03 17.41
C ASP A 319 27.30 -8.11 16.54
N GLU A 320 26.52 -8.82 15.74
CA GLU A 320 26.94 -9.98 14.99
C GLU A 320 27.23 -9.66 13.53
N TRP A 321 28.48 -9.87 13.13
CA TRP A 321 28.96 -9.65 11.78
C TRP A 321 29.91 -10.75 11.34
N TRP A 322 29.97 -10.97 10.02
CA TRP A 322 31.06 -11.75 9.44
C TRP A 322 31.49 -11.13 8.11
N GLN A 323 32.68 -11.49 7.67
CA GLN A 323 33.27 -10.96 6.44
C GLN A 323 33.68 -12.12 5.52
N ASP A 324 33.36 -11.98 4.22
CA ASP A 324 33.89 -12.83 3.16
C ASP A 324 34.59 -11.95 2.12
N ASP A 325 35.90 -12.11 1.98
CA ASP A 325 36.77 -11.21 1.21
C ASP A 325 36.55 -9.74 1.63
N LYS A 326 35.92 -8.93 0.77
CA LYS A 326 35.64 -7.51 1.01
C LYS A 326 34.19 -7.23 1.42
N VAL A 327 33.38 -8.26 1.50
CA VAL A 327 31.94 -8.12 1.78
C VAL A 327 31.67 -8.36 3.26
N TRP A 328 31.16 -7.33 3.95
CA TRP A 328 30.62 -7.45 5.29
C TRP A 328 29.14 -7.82 5.25
N TYR A 329 28.75 -8.74 6.10
CA TYR A 329 27.37 -9.20 6.28
C TYR A 329 26.90 -8.92 7.70
N PRO A 330 25.69 -8.31 7.89
CA PRO A 330 25.20 -7.88 9.19
C PRO A 330 24.50 -9.01 9.95
N TYR A 331 25.13 -10.18 10.06
CA TYR A 331 24.67 -11.34 10.80
C TYR A 331 25.82 -12.31 11.07
N ALA A 332 25.62 -13.26 12.01
CA ALA A 332 26.62 -14.28 12.31
C ALA A 332 26.82 -15.25 11.12
N LYS A 333 28.04 -15.69 10.91
CA LYS A 333 28.33 -16.66 9.84
C LYS A 333 27.54 -17.95 10.04
N GLY A 334 26.66 -18.23 9.07
CA GLY A 334 25.79 -19.41 9.09
C GLY A 334 24.44 -19.18 9.77
N ALA A 335 24.10 -17.95 10.15
CA ALA A 335 22.76 -17.63 10.63
C ALA A 335 21.69 -17.96 9.56
N SER A 336 20.59 -18.57 10.01
CA SER A 336 19.46 -18.93 9.15
C SER A 336 18.16 -18.89 9.97
N PRO A 337 17.19 -18.03 9.61
CA PRO A 337 17.30 -17.02 8.57
C PRO A 337 18.19 -15.83 8.99
N SER A 338 18.90 -15.20 8.03
CA SER A 338 19.41 -13.86 8.23
C SER A 338 18.26 -12.89 8.07
N VAL A 339 18.15 -11.90 8.97
CA VAL A 339 17.08 -10.87 8.93
C VAL A 339 17.55 -9.63 8.20
N TRP A 340 18.78 -9.22 8.50
CA TRP A 340 19.40 -8.01 7.96
C TRP A 340 20.28 -8.30 6.76
N ASP A 341 20.28 -7.41 5.79
CA ASP A 341 21.21 -7.44 4.66
C ASP A 341 21.53 -6.00 4.18
N SER A 342 22.40 -5.89 3.20
CA SER A 342 22.82 -4.62 2.62
C SER A 342 23.16 -4.80 1.13
N ALA A 343 23.39 -3.70 0.42
CA ALA A 343 23.88 -3.74 -0.95
C ALA A 343 25.38 -4.07 -1.08
N ASN A 344 26.06 -4.42 0.01
CA ASN A 344 27.49 -4.76 0.01
C ASN A 344 27.91 -5.76 -1.05
N PRO A 345 27.19 -6.90 -1.30
CA PRO A 345 27.62 -7.86 -2.32
C PRO A 345 27.69 -7.27 -3.72
N GLY A 346 26.92 -6.21 -3.99
CA GLY A 346 26.99 -5.45 -5.24
C GLY A 346 28.11 -4.42 -5.26
N ALA A 347 28.26 -3.65 -4.19
CA ALA A 347 29.17 -2.53 -4.08
C ALA A 347 30.64 -2.97 -3.87
N ALA A 348 30.86 -4.04 -3.09
CA ALA A 348 32.19 -4.45 -2.65
C ALA A 348 33.16 -4.80 -3.79
N LYS A 349 32.66 -5.20 -4.94
CA LYS A 349 33.48 -5.48 -6.13
C LYS A 349 34.19 -4.24 -6.66
N PHE A 350 33.66 -3.04 -6.41
CA PHE A 350 34.14 -1.77 -6.96
C PHE A 350 34.78 -0.88 -5.90
N ILE A 351 34.15 -0.75 -4.72
CA ILE A 351 34.49 0.25 -3.70
C ILE A 351 34.66 -0.32 -2.28
N GLY A 352 34.55 -1.64 -2.11
CA GLY A 352 34.45 -2.27 -0.80
C GLY A 352 33.03 -2.13 -0.21
N SER A 353 32.83 -2.63 0.99
CA SER A 353 31.54 -2.53 1.68
C SER A 353 31.21 -1.08 2.03
N SER A 354 29.97 -0.69 1.79
CA SER A 354 29.39 0.60 2.19
C SER A 354 28.78 0.53 3.58
N THR A 355 28.53 -0.68 4.08
CA THR A 355 27.93 -0.98 5.38
C THR A 355 28.81 -1.98 6.09
N TYR A 356 29.24 -1.68 7.31
CA TYR A 356 30.20 -2.50 8.04
C TYR A 356 30.09 -2.23 9.56
N PRO A 357 30.61 -3.17 10.42
CA PRO A 357 30.62 -2.96 11.86
C PRO A 357 31.57 -1.85 12.28
N THR A 358 31.19 -1.10 13.31
CA THR A 358 32.04 -0.09 13.98
C THR A 358 32.13 -0.36 15.47
N ASP A 359 33.24 0.08 16.12
CA ASP A 359 33.40 0.10 17.56
C ASP A 359 32.84 1.39 18.21
N ASP A 360 32.31 2.30 17.42
CA ASP A 360 31.56 3.47 17.89
C ASP A 360 30.13 3.03 18.21
N ILE A 361 29.88 2.71 19.47
CA ILE A 361 28.68 2.03 19.99
C ILE A 361 28.01 2.83 21.10
N VAL A 362 26.72 2.60 21.30
CA VAL A 362 26.01 3.00 22.51
C VAL A 362 26.55 2.18 23.69
N ASN A 363 26.58 2.73 24.86
CA ASN A 363 27.04 2.04 26.07
C ASN A 363 28.50 1.53 26.04
N ALA A 364 29.41 2.27 25.39
CA ALA A 364 30.83 1.92 25.31
C ALA A 364 31.49 1.71 26.68
N ASP A 365 30.94 2.28 27.76
CA ASP A 365 31.45 2.19 29.15
C ASP A 365 31.04 0.87 29.84
N VAL A 366 30.13 0.06 29.26
CA VAL A 366 29.67 -1.18 29.90
C VAL A 366 30.70 -2.29 29.73
N GLN A 367 31.27 -2.75 30.85
CA GLN A 367 32.33 -3.76 30.93
C GLN A 367 31.76 -5.12 31.35
N ASP A 368 30.97 -5.78 30.46
CA ASP A 368 30.38 -7.11 30.71
C ASP A 368 31.06 -8.24 29.95
N GLY A 369 32.12 -7.92 29.19
CA GLY A 369 32.89 -8.88 28.42
C GLY A 369 32.24 -9.31 27.09
N LYS A 370 31.10 -8.68 26.70
CA LYS A 370 30.49 -8.92 25.39
C LYS A 370 31.19 -8.08 24.31
N VAL A 371 31.28 -8.65 23.12
CA VAL A 371 31.70 -7.91 21.94
C VAL A 371 30.46 -7.18 21.42
N ARG A 372 30.54 -5.87 21.34
CA ARG A 372 29.47 -5.01 20.82
C ARG A 372 29.94 -4.30 19.56
N LYS A 373 29.03 -4.11 18.64
CA LYS A 373 29.23 -3.37 17.40
C LYS A 373 27.98 -2.56 17.09
N ALA A 374 28.17 -1.48 16.34
CA ALA A 374 27.10 -0.77 15.69
C ALA A 374 27.21 -0.93 14.18
N ALA A 375 26.18 -0.59 13.43
CA ALA A 375 26.18 -0.62 11.98
C ALA A 375 26.52 0.76 11.41
N GLU A 376 27.65 0.89 10.73
CA GLU A 376 28.04 2.10 10.03
C GLU A 376 27.78 1.99 8.54
N MET A 377 27.05 2.94 7.99
CA MET A 377 26.68 3.07 6.59
C MET A 377 27.31 4.33 6.01
N VAL A 378 28.09 4.21 4.92
CA VAL A 378 28.77 5.34 4.27
C VAL A 378 28.44 5.36 2.79
N SER A 379 27.92 6.48 2.32
CA SER A 379 27.65 6.70 0.90
C SER A 379 28.92 6.97 0.14
N ARG A 380 29.11 6.31 -0.99
CA ARG A 380 30.37 6.32 -1.76
C ARG A 380 30.13 6.46 -3.26
N ASN A 381 31.09 7.03 -3.94
CA ASN A 381 31.13 7.08 -5.39
C ASN A 381 31.87 5.85 -5.93
N ALA A 382 31.19 5.02 -6.69
CA ALA A 382 31.76 3.83 -7.33
C ALA A 382 32.28 4.11 -8.76
N ALA A 383 32.49 5.35 -9.14
CA ALA A 383 32.87 5.81 -10.47
C ALA A 383 31.86 5.51 -11.60
N VAL A 384 31.12 4.43 -11.52
CA VAL A 384 30.05 4.03 -12.47
C VAL A 384 28.65 4.37 -11.95
N ALA A 385 28.51 4.47 -10.62
CA ALA A 385 27.26 4.83 -9.96
C ALA A 385 27.54 5.31 -8.52
N PHE A 386 26.68 6.16 -8.01
CA PHE A 386 26.64 6.49 -6.59
C PHE A 386 26.04 5.30 -5.82
N ALA A 387 26.68 4.87 -4.74
CA ALA A 387 26.23 3.79 -3.87
C ALA A 387 25.95 4.35 -2.47
N ALA A 388 24.70 4.50 -2.11
CA ALA A 388 24.31 4.83 -0.74
C ALA A 388 24.67 3.69 0.21
N GLY A 389 25.23 4.04 1.39
CA GLY A 389 25.34 3.11 2.50
C GLY A 389 23.93 2.76 2.99
N ASN A 390 23.60 1.49 3.04
CA ASN A 390 22.27 1.01 3.42
C ASN A 390 22.30 -0.28 4.23
N LEU A 391 21.26 -0.47 5.03
CA LEU A 391 21.00 -1.66 5.82
C LEU A 391 19.49 -1.88 5.83
N TYR A 392 19.01 -3.08 5.56
CA TYR A 392 17.58 -3.34 5.50
C TYR A 392 17.22 -4.76 5.97
N VAL A 393 16.00 -4.91 6.40
CA VAL A 393 15.38 -6.21 6.65
C VAL A 393 14.97 -6.82 5.31
N GLY A 394 15.62 -7.93 4.96
CA GLY A 394 15.40 -8.59 3.66
C GLY A 394 16.64 -9.33 3.17
N LYS A 395 16.78 -9.45 1.85
CA LYS A 395 17.90 -10.14 1.21
C LYS A 395 18.39 -9.42 -0.03
N PHE A 396 19.71 -9.41 -0.22
CA PHE A 396 20.32 -9.00 -1.48
C PHE A 396 20.11 -10.09 -2.54
N GLY A 397 19.45 -9.75 -3.63
CA GLY A 397 19.23 -10.68 -4.74
C GLY A 397 20.43 -10.73 -5.69
N ARG A 398 20.62 -9.70 -6.49
CA ARG A 398 21.72 -9.61 -7.46
C ARG A 398 21.95 -8.20 -7.97
N VAL A 399 23.14 -7.96 -8.53
CA VAL A 399 23.42 -6.76 -9.33
C VAL A 399 22.67 -6.83 -10.66
N GLN A 400 22.03 -5.74 -11.05
CA GLN A 400 21.41 -5.58 -12.37
C GLN A 400 21.80 -4.22 -12.97
N GLY A 401 22.55 -4.25 -14.07
CA GLY A 401 23.08 -3.02 -14.68
C GLY A 401 23.98 -2.25 -13.72
N ILE A 402 23.61 -1.02 -13.40
CA ILE A 402 24.29 -0.17 -12.41
C ILE A 402 23.64 -0.20 -11.02
N GLY A 403 22.52 -0.87 -10.87
CA GLY A 403 21.76 -1.00 -9.64
C GLY A 403 21.68 -2.46 -9.17
N ALA A 404 20.67 -2.74 -8.36
CA ALA A 404 20.48 -4.03 -7.71
C ALA A 404 19.00 -4.44 -7.69
N ILE A 405 18.79 -5.73 -7.52
CA ILE A 405 17.52 -6.33 -7.12
C ILE A 405 17.68 -6.74 -5.67
N LEU A 406 16.74 -6.32 -4.83
CA LEU A 406 16.67 -6.58 -3.41
C LEU A 406 15.29 -7.15 -3.09
N ASP A 407 15.20 -8.10 -2.17
CA ASP A 407 13.93 -8.59 -1.65
C ASP A 407 13.75 -8.04 -0.23
N TRP A 408 12.80 -7.12 -0.06
CA TRP A 408 12.51 -6.44 1.20
C TRP A 408 11.45 -7.18 2.00
N GLY A 409 11.69 -7.37 3.26
CA GLY A 409 10.80 -7.96 4.24
C GLY A 409 11.22 -9.33 4.74
N THR A 410 10.94 -9.57 6.01
CA THR A 410 10.98 -10.89 6.65
C THR A 410 9.61 -11.21 7.23
N GLU A 411 9.26 -12.49 7.32
CA GLU A 411 7.99 -12.93 7.92
C GLU A 411 7.86 -12.39 9.34
N PHE A 412 6.72 -11.77 9.62
CA PHE A 412 6.46 -11.13 10.89
C PHE A 412 4.96 -10.86 11.08
N THR A 413 4.38 -11.34 12.17
CA THR A 413 2.93 -11.30 12.41
C THR A 413 2.54 -10.40 13.59
N GLU A 414 3.52 -9.89 14.34
CA GLU A 414 3.27 -9.08 15.51
C GLU A 414 2.96 -7.63 15.17
N LYS A 415 2.40 -6.92 16.13
CA LYS A 415 1.96 -5.52 15.97
C LYS A 415 2.69 -4.59 16.94
N PRO A 416 3.97 -4.26 16.72
CA PRO A 416 4.67 -3.27 17.53
C PRO A 416 4.01 -1.89 17.38
N MET A 417 4.18 -1.05 18.40
CA MET A 417 3.70 0.34 18.41
C MET A 417 4.72 1.30 17.81
N ALA A 418 6.00 0.99 17.95
CA ALA A 418 7.10 1.83 17.47
C ALA A 418 8.37 1.02 17.23
N LEU A 419 9.30 1.63 16.50
CA LEU A 419 10.71 1.27 16.45
C LEU A 419 11.50 2.33 17.22
N LYS A 420 12.30 1.94 18.20
CA LYS A 420 13.27 2.81 18.86
C LYS A 420 14.69 2.31 18.64
N GLY A 421 15.67 3.17 18.90
CA GLY A 421 17.09 2.87 18.81
C GLY A 421 17.92 4.13 18.89
N TYR A 422 19.16 4.03 18.49
CA TYR A 422 20.11 5.15 18.52
C TYR A 422 20.73 5.38 17.16
N TYR A 423 21.01 6.64 16.83
CA TYR A 423 21.70 6.98 15.61
C TYR A 423 22.68 8.13 15.76
N LYS A 424 23.70 8.16 14.89
CA LYS A 424 24.53 9.31 14.58
C LYS A 424 24.44 9.59 13.10
N TYR A 425 24.52 10.84 12.70
CA TYR A 425 24.52 11.20 11.30
C TYR A 425 25.48 12.34 10.98
N SER A 426 26.22 12.18 9.90
CA SER A 426 27.09 13.20 9.35
C SER A 426 26.71 13.41 7.88
N PRO A 427 25.83 14.39 7.58
CA PRO A 427 25.45 14.70 6.22
C PRO A 427 26.58 15.35 5.43
N MET A 428 26.61 15.08 4.14
CA MET A 428 27.44 15.80 3.18
C MET A 428 26.56 16.57 2.19
N THR A 429 27.14 17.57 1.53
CA THR A 429 26.46 18.19 0.39
C THR A 429 26.25 17.16 -0.71
N ILE A 430 25.09 17.15 -1.36
CA ILE A 430 24.82 16.26 -2.49
C ILE A 430 25.82 16.53 -3.61
N THR A 431 26.63 15.53 -3.92
CA THR A 431 27.69 15.58 -4.93
C THR A 431 27.36 14.81 -6.20
N HIS A 432 26.44 13.86 -6.09
CA HIS A 432 25.99 12.98 -7.18
C HIS A 432 24.48 12.98 -7.26
N ALA A 433 23.94 13.08 -8.46
CA ALA A 433 22.51 12.96 -8.71
C ALA A 433 22.22 12.46 -10.12
N LYS A 434 21.04 11.89 -10.31
CA LYS A 434 20.43 11.61 -11.61
C LYS A 434 19.10 12.34 -11.74
N GLU A 435 18.59 12.41 -12.98
CA GLU A 435 17.26 12.93 -13.20
C GLU A 435 16.23 12.20 -12.30
N PRO A 436 15.30 12.93 -11.67
CA PRO A 436 15.03 14.38 -11.84
C PRO A 436 15.80 15.28 -10.84
N TYR A 437 16.80 14.79 -10.10
CA TYR A 437 17.43 15.44 -8.95
C TYR A 437 18.74 16.19 -9.26
N LEU A 438 19.09 16.40 -10.52
CA LEU A 438 20.36 17.05 -10.92
C LEU A 438 20.56 18.45 -10.33
N ASP A 439 19.48 19.16 -10.07
CA ASP A 439 19.50 20.50 -9.51
C ASP A 439 19.94 20.55 -8.03
N LEU A 440 19.97 19.41 -7.34
CA LEU A 440 20.42 19.31 -5.95
C LEU A 440 21.94 19.32 -5.80
N ILE A 441 22.70 19.01 -6.87
CA ILE A 441 24.17 18.93 -6.83
C ILE A 441 24.78 20.26 -6.38
N GLY A 442 25.57 20.20 -5.30
CA GLY A 442 26.26 21.34 -4.71
C GLY A 442 25.37 22.36 -4.01
N LYS A 443 24.06 22.12 -3.91
CA LYS A 443 23.09 23.05 -3.34
C LYS A 443 22.37 22.51 -2.11
N ALA A 444 22.08 21.21 -2.09
CA ALA A 444 21.33 20.59 -1.01
C ALA A 444 22.23 19.76 -0.09
N THR A 445 21.88 19.70 1.19
CA THR A 445 22.45 18.78 2.15
C THR A 445 21.74 17.43 2.02
N ASP A 446 22.52 16.35 2.09
CA ASP A 446 21.99 14.99 2.09
C ASP A 446 21.21 14.70 3.38
N ARG A 447 20.40 13.65 3.38
CA ARG A 447 19.59 13.21 4.52
C ARG A 447 19.77 11.73 4.78
N CYS A 448 19.80 11.34 6.05
CA CYS A 448 19.56 9.95 6.40
C CYS A 448 18.07 9.64 6.44
N GLN A 449 17.75 8.37 6.29
CA GLN A 449 16.38 7.89 6.44
C GLN A 449 16.38 6.55 7.16
N ILE A 450 15.44 6.39 8.11
CA ILE A 450 15.10 5.13 8.76
C ILE A 450 13.60 4.94 8.55
N LEU A 451 13.23 3.85 7.89
CA LEU A 451 11.85 3.45 7.64
C LEU A 451 11.52 2.21 8.45
N VAL A 452 10.30 2.12 8.94
CA VAL A 452 9.74 0.89 9.50
C VAL A 452 8.29 0.76 9.03
N PHE A 453 7.92 -0.42 8.52
CA PHE A 453 6.54 -0.66 8.12
C PHE A 453 6.17 -2.14 8.14
N LEU A 454 4.88 -2.40 8.31
CA LEU A 454 4.27 -3.71 8.34
C LEU A 454 3.37 -3.89 7.12
N THR A 455 3.41 -5.06 6.53
CA THR A 455 2.61 -5.37 5.34
C THR A 455 1.96 -6.73 5.40
N ASP A 456 0.93 -6.96 4.61
CA ASP A 456 0.36 -8.28 4.37
C ASP A 456 0.64 -8.82 2.96
N TRP A 457 1.71 -8.38 2.33
CA TRP A 457 2.17 -8.93 1.05
C TRP A 457 2.16 -10.46 1.05
N ASP A 458 2.00 -11.06 -0.13
CA ASP A 458 2.06 -12.54 -0.25
C ASP A 458 3.50 -13.07 -0.34
N ALA A 459 4.47 -12.18 -0.58
CA ALA A 459 5.90 -12.49 -0.61
C ALA A 459 6.70 -11.20 -0.31
N PRO A 460 7.99 -11.29 0.02
CA PRO A 460 8.86 -10.11 0.12
C PRO A 460 8.79 -9.25 -1.13
N PHE A 461 8.79 -7.93 -0.97
CA PHE A 461 8.70 -7.00 -2.10
C PHE A 461 10.04 -6.91 -2.84
N THR A 462 10.03 -7.16 -4.15
CA THR A 462 11.24 -7.08 -4.97
C THR A 462 11.47 -5.65 -5.45
N VAL A 463 12.40 -4.94 -4.79
CA VAL A 463 12.91 -3.64 -5.24
C VAL A 463 13.87 -3.84 -6.40
N ASN A 464 13.71 -3.07 -7.47
CA ASN A 464 14.61 -3.06 -8.63
C ASN A 464 15.04 -1.63 -8.96
N THR A 465 16.19 -1.22 -8.44
CA THR A 465 16.70 0.16 -8.59
C THR A 465 17.05 0.53 -10.04
N THR A 466 17.32 -0.47 -10.90
CA THR A 466 17.58 -0.23 -12.33
C THR A 466 16.30 0.01 -13.13
N ALA A 467 15.25 -0.68 -12.77
CA ALA A 467 13.95 -0.58 -13.43
C ALA A 467 13.04 0.50 -12.81
N GLY A 468 13.46 1.11 -11.69
CA GLY A 468 12.65 2.09 -10.97
C GLY A 468 11.45 1.47 -10.26
N VAL A 469 11.56 0.19 -9.83
CA VAL A 469 10.50 -0.49 -9.06
C VAL A 469 10.79 -0.31 -7.58
N PHE A 470 9.98 0.47 -6.92
CA PHE A 470 10.06 0.80 -5.50
C PHE A 470 8.71 0.58 -4.82
N VAL A 471 8.72 0.52 -3.49
CA VAL A 471 7.48 0.49 -2.70
C VAL A 471 6.79 1.86 -2.81
N ASP A 472 5.51 1.85 -3.14
CA ASP A 472 4.66 3.04 -3.09
C ASP A 472 4.11 3.21 -1.67
N PHE A 473 4.83 3.97 -0.85
CA PHE A 473 4.46 4.17 0.55
C PHE A 473 3.13 4.91 0.75
N GLU A 474 2.63 5.60 -0.25
CA GLU A 474 1.38 6.37 -0.15
C GLU A 474 0.17 5.52 -0.54
N ASN A 475 0.28 4.74 -1.62
CA ASN A 475 -0.87 4.10 -2.25
C ASN A 475 -0.88 2.56 -2.16
N ASP A 476 0.20 1.91 -1.69
CA ASP A 476 0.19 0.46 -1.51
C ASP A 476 -0.78 0.08 -0.37
N GLU A 477 -1.92 -0.48 -0.73
CA GLU A 477 -2.98 -0.93 0.19
C GLU A 477 -2.53 -2.08 1.11
N HIS A 478 -1.44 -2.77 0.76
CA HIS A 478 -0.86 -3.82 1.59
C HIS A 478 -0.03 -3.30 2.76
N ILE A 479 0.25 -1.99 2.81
CA ILE A 479 0.93 -1.39 3.96
C ILE A 479 -0.07 -1.19 5.10
N ILE A 480 0.08 -1.99 6.14
CA ILE A 480 -0.79 -1.99 7.34
C ILE A 480 -0.40 -0.88 8.32
N ALA A 481 0.91 -0.67 8.51
CA ALA A 481 1.44 0.36 9.40
C ALA A 481 2.74 0.91 8.84
N PHE A 482 3.00 2.19 9.07
CA PHE A 482 4.17 2.89 8.54
C PHE A 482 4.70 3.92 9.52
N GLY A 483 6.03 4.05 9.57
CA GLY A 483 6.71 5.11 10.30
C GLY A 483 8.06 5.43 9.68
N LYS A 484 8.50 6.68 9.80
CA LYS A 484 9.81 7.11 9.26
C LYS A 484 10.48 8.17 10.10
N LEU A 485 11.82 8.17 10.04
CA LEU A 485 12.69 9.26 10.46
C LEU A 485 13.51 9.70 9.25
N GLU A 486 13.53 10.99 8.97
CA GLU A 486 14.44 11.64 8.02
C GLU A 486 15.13 12.81 8.71
N SER A 487 16.45 12.98 8.48
CA SER A 487 17.20 14.08 9.07
C SER A 487 18.37 14.49 8.20
N ASP A 488 18.58 15.80 8.07
CA ASP A 488 19.78 16.44 7.50
C ASP A 488 20.65 17.09 8.59
N GLU A 489 20.30 16.87 9.86
CA GLU A 489 21.06 17.38 11.00
C GLU A 489 22.35 16.59 11.21
N THR A 490 23.43 17.28 11.58
CA THR A 490 24.63 16.62 12.10
C THR A 490 24.40 16.17 13.53
N VAL A 491 24.47 14.85 13.75
CA VAL A 491 24.33 14.22 15.06
C VAL A 491 25.64 13.52 15.42
N THR A 492 26.45 14.18 16.28
CA THR A 492 27.82 13.73 16.64
C THR A 492 27.84 12.66 17.71
N ASP A 493 26.89 12.71 18.64
CA ASP A 493 26.75 11.76 19.72
C ASP A 493 25.48 10.91 19.46
N PHE A 494 25.45 9.68 19.95
CA PHE A 494 24.27 8.85 19.79
C PHE A 494 23.04 9.54 20.33
N ARG A 495 22.07 9.74 19.48
CA ARG A 495 20.75 10.29 19.79
C ARG A 495 19.74 9.15 19.76
N GLU A 496 19.01 9.01 20.85
CA GLU A 496 17.85 8.12 20.87
C GLU A 496 16.77 8.62 19.92
N PHE A 497 16.12 7.70 19.23
CA PHE A 497 14.94 7.98 18.43
C PHE A 497 13.83 6.98 18.74
N GLN A 498 12.60 7.40 18.53
CA GLN A 498 11.42 6.56 18.47
C GLN A 498 10.63 6.94 17.20
N ILE A 499 10.30 5.95 16.40
CA ILE A 499 9.45 6.07 15.22
C ILE A 499 8.16 5.33 15.52
N ASP A 500 7.10 6.07 15.80
CA ASP A 500 5.78 5.49 16.04
C ASP A 500 5.23 4.91 14.73
N LEU A 501 4.57 3.76 14.82
CA LEU A 501 3.91 3.11 13.70
C LEU A 501 2.46 3.59 13.60
N GLU A 502 2.16 4.34 12.54
CA GLU A 502 0.81 4.73 12.20
C GLU A 502 0.11 3.58 11.49
N TYR A 503 -0.88 2.97 12.16
CA TYR A 503 -1.66 1.87 11.61
C TYR A 503 -2.76 2.41 10.70
N ARG A 504 -2.68 2.08 9.41
CA ARG A 504 -3.74 2.34 8.41
C ARG A 504 -4.92 1.39 8.58
N ASP A 505 -4.62 0.16 9.01
CA ASP A 505 -5.61 -0.85 9.34
C ASP A 505 -5.17 -1.62 10.59
N LYS A 506 -5.92 -1.43 11.67
CA LYS A 506 -5.65 -2.08 12.95
C LYS A 506 -6.13 -3.53 13.02
N THR A 507 -7.06 -3.91 12.15
CA THR A 507 -7.72 -5.23 12.20
C THR A 507 -6.98 -6.29 11.40
N ARG A 508 -6.19 -5.89 10.40
CA ARG A 508 -5.39 -6.80 9.58
C ARG A 508 -4.18 -7.31 10.33
N THR A 509 -3.82 -8.55 10.08
CA THR A 509 -2.61 -9.18 10.63
C THR A 509 -1.45 -8.99 9.67
N PRO A 510 -0.31 -8.44 10.10
CA PRO A 510 0.89 -8.36 9.28
C PRO A 510 1.38 -9.75 8.86
N LYS A 511 2.03 -9.82 7.72
CA LYS A 511 2.78 -10.99 7.26
C LYS A 511 4.28 -10.71 7.17
N TYR A 512 4.65 -9.45 6.95
CA TYR A 512 6.05 -9.02 6.81
C TYR A 512 6.31 -7.72 7.56
N ILE A 513 7.54 -7.60 8.06
CA ILE A 513 8.11 -6.34 8.54
C ILE A 513 9.27 -5.94 7.64
N VAL A 514 9.38 -4.67 7.36
CA VAL A 514 10.53 -4.04 6.71
C VAL A 514 11.05 -2.92 7.60
N ILE A 515 12.36 -2.93 7.84
CA ILE A 515 13.10 -1.78 8.36
C ILE A 515 14.18 -1.49 7.34
N SER A 516 14.32 -0.24 6.93
CA SER A 516 15.35 0.19 5.98
C SER A 516 16.03 1.44 6.48
N CYS A 517 17.37 1.39 6.54
CA CYS A 517 18.22 2.50 6.95
C CYS A 517 19.13 2.88 5.77
N CYS A 518 19.26 4.16 5.49
CA CYS A 518 20.22 4.63 4.49
C CYS A 518 20.88 5.96 4.87
N ALA A 519 22.14 6.10 4.51
CA ALA A 519 22.91 7.32 4.74
C ALA A 519 22.59 8.45 3.74
N SER A 520 21.88 8.10 2.64
CA SER A 520 21.41 9.03 1.61
C SER A 520 20.01 8.64 1.17
N TYR A 521 19.00 9.46 1.49
CA TYR A 521 17.58 9.14 1.28
C TYR A 521 17.16 8.97 -0.19
N LEU A 522 17.90 9.57 -1.13
CA LEU A 522 17.71 9.38 -2.58
C LEU A 522 18.69 8.35 -3.17
N GLY A 523 19.27 7.49 -2.34
CA GLY A 523 20.23 6.47 -2.76
C GLY A 523 19.73 5.53 -3.84
N ASP A 524 18.44 5.17 -3.79
CA ASP A 524 17.77 4.34 -4.80
C ASP A 524 17.73 5.02 -6.18
N TYR A 525 17.78 6.34 -6.21
CA TYR A 525 17.93 7.17 -7.42
C TYR A 525 19.37 7.54 -7.72
N PHE A 526 20.35 6.82 -7.15
CA PHE A 526 21.79 7.09 -7.31
C PHE A 526 22.17 8.54 -6.99
N THR A 527 21.49 9.14 -6.02
CA THR A 527 21.61 10.55 -5.64
C THR A 527 21.99 10.67 -4.18
N GLY A 528 22.96 11.52 -3.85
CA GLY A 528 23.39 11.77 -2.48
C GLY A 528 24.76 12.45 -2.37
N GLY A 529 25.20 12.65 -1.13
CA GLY A 529 26.49 13.23 -0.75
C GLY A 529 27.55 12.15 -0.52
N GLU A 530 28.64 12.18 -1.30
CA GLU A 530 29.77 11.27 -1.03
C GLU A 530 30.34 11.52 0.35
N GLY A 531 30.41 10.47 1.18
CA GLY A 531 30.84 10.54 2.56
C GLY A 531 29.71 10.79 3.59
N SER A 532 28.46 10.98 3.15
CA SER A 532 27.32 10.95 4.09
C SER A 532 27.33 9.66 4.88
N LYS A 533 27.25 9.77 6.24
CA LYS A 533 27.48 8.64 7.13
C LYS A 533 26.38 8.56 8.18
N LEU A 534 25.73 7.40 8.24
CA LEU A 534 24.76 7.01 9.26
C LEU A 534 25.34 5.86 10.09
N VAL A 535 25.28 5.99 11.40
CA VAL A 535 25.55 4.89 12.35
C VAL A 535 24.27 4.62 13.10
N VAL A 536 23.90 3.35 13.22
CA VAL A 536 22.72 2.92 13.99
C VAL A 536 23.09 1.83 14.96
N ASP A 537 22.40 1.80 16.12
CA ASP A 537 22.67 0.86 17.20
C ASP A 537 21.41 0.58 18.02
N GLU A 538 21.36 -0.59 18.67
CA GLU A 538 20.38 -0.98 19.69
C GLU A 538 18.92 -0.74 19.25
N PHE A 539 18.51 -1.30 18.11
CA PHE A 539 17.12 -1.25 17.67
C PHE A 539 16.24 -2.16 18.52
N GLU A 540 15.06 -1.66 18.86
CA GLU A 540 14.05 -2.38 19.62
C GLU A 540 12.65 -2.09 19.08
N LEU A 541 11.87 -3.13 18.83
CA LEU A 541 10.44 -3.00 18.56
C LEU A 541 9.70 -2.79 19.90
N VAL A 542 9.00 -1.67 20.00
CA VAL A 542 8.25 -1.29 21.19
C VAL A 542 6.84 -1.87 21.11
N TYR A 543 6.42 -2.52 22.17
CA TYR A 543 5.08 -3.08 22.34
C TYR A 543 4.36 -2.42 23.51
N ASP A 544 3.04 -2.61 23.57
CA ASP A 544 2.24 -2.29 24.75
C ASP A 544 2.78 -3.02 25.99
N GLN A 545 2.51 -2.46 27.16
CA GLN A 545 2.98 -2.98 28.44
C GLN A 545 1.78 -3.46 29.28
N PRO A 546 1.96 -4.44 30.16
CA PRO A 546 0.92 -4.83 31.10
C PRO A 546 0.52 -3.64 31.96
N LEU A 547 -0.77 -3.58 32.31
CA LEU A 547 -1.24 -2.60 33.30
C LEU A 547 -0.47 -2.81 34.62
N VAL A 548 0.28 -1.80 35.02
CA VAL A 548 0.89 -1.79 36.36
C VAL A 548 -0.21 -1.41 37.34
N GLU A 549 -0.64 -2.35 38.21
CA GLU A 549 -1.46 -1.98 39.35
C GLU A 549 -0.63 -1.02 40.20
N GLU A 550 -1.05 0.24 40.30
CA GLU A 550 -0.49 1.17 41.30
C GLU A 550 -0.78 0.56 42.65
N THR A 551 0.25 -0.02 43.28
CA THR A 551 0.20 -0.38 44.70
C THR A 551 -0.01 0.93 45.46
N PRO A 552 -1.09 1.06 46.27
CA PRO A 552 -1.29 2.27 47.08
C PRO A 552 -0.03 2.47 47.94
N GLU A 553 0.62 3.62 47.83
CA GLU A 553 1.68 4.00 48.78
C GLU A 553 1.10 3.89 50.19
N GLU A 554 1.61 2.97 50.98
CA GLU A 554 1.34 2.95 52.42
C GLU A 554 1.71 4.34 52.96
N GLU A 555 0.68 5.16 53.28
CA GLU A 555 0.89 6.34 54.14
C GLU A 555 1.58 5.91 55.41
N THR A 556 2.89 6.00 55.45
CA THR A 556 3.66 5.94 56.70
C THR A 556 3.32 7.18 57.52
N SER A 557 2.27 7.04 58.34
CA SER A 557 1.99 7.98 59.43
C SER A 557 3.20 8.11 60.32
N LYS A 558 3.80 9.29 60.34
CA LYS A 558 4.68 9.74 61.40
C LYS A 558 3.89 10.55 62.41
#